data_4222e0d23a5aa40a3e3f7bfa7cada692
#
_entry.id   4222e0d23a5aa40a3e3f7bfa7cada692
#
_cell.length_a   1.000
_cell.length_b   1.000
_cell.length_c   1.000
_cell.angle_alpha   90.00
_cell.angle_beta   90.00
_cell.angle_gamma   90.00
#
_symmetry.space_group_name_H-M   'P 1'
#
loop_
_entity.id
_entity.type
_entity.pdbx_description
1 polymer ?
#
loop_
_entity_poly.entity_id
_entity_poly.type
_entity_poly.pdbx_seq_one_letter_code
_entity_poly.pdbx_strand_id
1 'polypeptide(L)'
;MKLEKRLYISGEEVKLASNMVSLKLSLGSVAIFEIEATQPLKLFEPVRFDIGYENKTSPWFEGYVDKIQSTVNGYQKITVKELTGILSKRWSLSLEHPNAEQVIDALSHLTGLEFNLPNKEYMKTAIPNFVCQGTGYQCLDQVAKAFSIPDCVWFQHTDQVVYFGSYQDSHFNDKPMPLPEEFTSRQNGNSVTFVPFPMLRPGRVVNGKRVNRVDLIQDDMTAYWKAEQSEVIPKKRETLQHFPELAAGFHLPKFGRVEMVRDSATAGKVSDPFRPRLSVDVQVLDENLQPDSTVPVYRSIPLPVNMSGHESGLLAYPLEGTLVEIAFAYGRSDRPIIRGVYGREYALPSIEPGEQLQQQREEVSYRVDAAGNTTLQTDQTQNQRAFGKLDQFERYKGEFGQHQLFVNEHSTEEVNGKKLIEALGAINLLSGDDLVLGSLGNMQTATAGELIETIGKFRRSIAAEHQWLQSPKTWIGSKQENVLILLSELMQVVKELADTLATHTHSGVAPGRASTKTPVQANDITGHGEDSETLKGRLEPITQTS
;
A
#
# COMPACT_ATOMS: atom_id res chain seq x y z
N MET A 1 47.81 54.38 -16.18
CA MET A 1 48.08 53.46 -15.05
C MET A 1 48.41 52.09 -15.62
N LYS A 2 49.48 51.45 -15.15
CA LYS A 2 49.86 50.09 -15.57
C LYS A 2 49.23 49.08 -14.60
N LEU A 3 48.59 48.03 -15.10
CA LEU A 3 48.06 46.96 -14.27
C LEU A 3 49.25 46.19 -13.62
N GLU A 4 49.21 46.08 -12.32
CA GLU A 4 50.11 45.22 -11.55
C GLU A 4 49.49 43.86 -11.36
N LYS A 5 50.29 42.81 -11.58
CA LYS A 5 49.90 41.39 -11.48
C LYS A 5 50.95 40.67 -10.67
N ARG A 6 50.50 39.95 -9.62
CA ARG A 6 51.37 39.14 -8.80
C ARG A 6 50.81 37.73 -8.71
N LEU A 7 51.66 36.75 -8.92
CA LEU A 7 51.31 35.34 -8.82
C LEU A 7 52.05 34.69 -7.66
N TYR A 8 51.31 34.03 -6.81
CA TYR A 8 51.86 33.27 -5.67
C TYR A 8 51.52 31.79 -5.84
N ILE A 9 52.54 30.92 -5.64
CA ILE A 9 52.37 29.46 -5.61
C ILE A 9 52.89 28.98 -4.27
N SER A 10 52.09 28.25 -3.50
CA SER A 10 52.40 27.82 -2.12
C SER A 10 52.85 29.00 -1.21
N GLY A 11 52.37 30.22 -1.47
CA GLY A 11 52.69 31.44 -0.72
C GLY A 11 53.92 32.20 -1.21
N GLU A 12 54.73 31.63 -2.13
CA GLU A 12 55.89 32.29 -2.70
C GLU A 12 55.55 33.06 -3.99
N GLU A 13 56.05 34.28 -4.16
CA GLU A 13 55.85 35.05 -5.37
C GLU A 13 56.69 34.49 -6.51
N VAL A 14 56.03 34.24 -7.65
CA VAL A 14 56.64 33.65 -8.84
C VAL A 14 56.59 34.66 -9.99
N LYS A 15 57.68 34.71 -10.78
CA LYS A 15 57.79 35.62 -11.91
C LYS A 15 56.86 35.17 -13.05
N LEU A 16 55.85 36.00 -13.33
CA LEU A 16 54.81 35.78 -14.32
C LEU A 16 55.27 36.34 -15.69
N ALA A 17 55.21 35.49 -16.73
CA ALA A 17 55.46 35.86 -18.10
C ALA A 17 54.20 36.13 -18.87
N SER A 18 53.17 35.27 -18.73
CA SER A 18 51.84 35.50 -19.34
C SER A 18 50.71 35.01 -18.45
N ASN A 19 49.53 35.56 -18.62
CA ASN A 19 48.32 35.18 -17.92
C ASN A 19 47.12 35.10 -18.86
N MET A 20 46.32 34.10 -18.63
CA MET A 20 44.97 33.96 -19.16
C MET A 20 44.10 33.40 -18.05
N VAL A 21 43.21 34.20 -17.53
CA VAL A 21 42.30 33.82 -16.43
C VAL A 21 40.87 33.95 -16.92
N SER A 22 40.06 32.96 -16.75
CA SER A 22 38.66 32.94 -17.11
C SER A 22 37.81 32.61 -15.88
N LEU A 23 37.20 33.61 -15.30
CA LEU A 23 36.23 33.47 -14.22
C LEU A 23 34.85 33.23 -14.81
N LYS A 24 34.06 32.29 -14.22
CA LYS A 24 32.75 31.92 -14.73
C LYS A 24 31.73 31.81 -13.61
N LEU A 25 30.50 32.24 -13.86
CA LEU A 25 29.37 32.08 -12.98
C LEU A 25 28.78 30.68 -13.16
N SER A 26 28.53 29.93 -12.10
CA SER A 26 27.94 28.58 -12.09
C SER A 26 28.68 27.57 -13.00
N LEU A 27 29.96 27.80 -13.17
CA LEU A 27 30.91 26.90 -13.85
C LEU A 27 32.29 27.08 -13.21
N GLY A 28 33.11 26.04 -13.21
CA GLY A 28 34.46 26.12 -12.66
C GLY A 28 35.33 27.12 -13.44
N SER A 29 35.99 28.04 -12.73
CA SER A 29 36.93 28.98 -13.30
C SER A 29 38.30 28.31 -13.53
N VAL A 30 39.03 28.78 -14.53
CA VAL A 30 40.33 28.25 -14.94
C VAL A 30 41.28 29.36 -15.27
N ALA A 31 42.51 29.21 -14.87
CA ALA A 31 43.61 30.09 -15.27
C ALA A 31 44.73 29.31 -15.93
N ILE A 32 45.44 29.95 -16.84
CA ILE A 32 46.67 29.48 -17.47
C ILE A 32 47.70 30.56 -17.27
N PHE A 33 48.79 30.16 -16.60
CA PHE A 33 49.92 31.06 -16.38
C PHE A 33 51.18 30.48 -17.01
N GLU A 34 51.99 31.32 -17.59
CA GLU A 34 53.32 31.00 -18.02
C GLU A 34 54.29 31.72 -17.06
N ILE A 35 55.19 30.93 -16.43
CA ILE A 35 56.05 31.36 -15.35
C ILE A 35 57.48 30.97 -15.61
N GLU A 36 58.43 31.71 -15.05
CA GLU A 36 59.83 31.33 -15.02
C GLU A 36 60.03 30.23 -13.96
N ALA A 37 60.49 29.07 -14.38
CA ALA A 37 60.63 27.92 -13.49
C ALA A 37 61.93 28.07 -12.63
N THR A 38 61.73 28.45 -11.40
CA THR A 38 62.86 28.52 -10.42
C THR A 38 62.93 27.27 -9.51
N GLN A 39 61.84 26.55 -9.34
CA GLN A 39 61.73 25.33 -8.52
C GLN A 39 60.79 24.32 -9.17
N PRO A 40 60.90 23.00 -8.85
CA PRO A 40 59.98 21.98 -9.36
C PRO A 40 58.60 22.13 -8.70
N LEU A 41 57.60 22.44 -9.49
CA LEU A 41 56.18 22.52 -9.06
C LEU A 41 55.54 21.16 -8.93
N LYS A 42 54.59 21.05 -8.02
CA LYS A 42 53.74 19.84 -7.82
C LYS A 42 52.29 20.11 -8.17
N LEU A 43 51.57 19.05 -8.51
CA LEU A 43 50.12 19.11 -8.67
C LEU A 43 49.47 19.42 -7.31
N PHE A 44 48.33 20.12 -7.37
CA PHE A 44 47.52 20.55 -6.22
C PHE A 44 48.15 21.61 -5.31
N GLU A 45 49.30 22.18 -5.66
CA GLU A 45 49.81 23.32 -4.94
C GLU A 45 48.84 24.51 -5.04
N PRO A 46 48.62 25.27 -3.91
CA PRO A 46 47.72 26.41 -3.91
C PRO A 46 48.30 27.57 -4.72
N VAL A 47 47.45 28.19 -5.50
CA VAL A 47 47.80 29.33 -6.36
C VAL A 47 46.92 30.50 -6.03
N ARG A 48 47.53 31.70 -5.84
CA ARG A 48 46.81 32.99 -5.71
C ARG A 48 47.34 33.94 -6.74
N PHE A 49 46.42 34.59 -7.43
CA PHE A 49 46.71 35.63 -8.42
C PHE A 49 46.06 36.92 -8.03
N ASP A 50 46.91 37.92 -7.77
CA ASP A 50 46.52 39.26 -7.34
C ASP A 50 46.62 40.26 -8.50
N ILE A 51 45.67 41.16 -8.63
CA ILE A 51 45.71 42.25 -9.58
C ILE A 51 45.39 43.60 -8.89
N GLY A 52 45.90 44.69 -9.44
CA GLY A 52 45.62 46.02 -8.90
C GLY A 52 46.36 47.11 -9.60
N TYR A 53 46.41 48.28 -8.98
CA TYR A 53 47.08 49.47 -9.46
C TYR A 53 47.80 50.15 -8.29
N GLU A 54 48.85 50.90 -8.59
CA GLU A 54 49.56 51.77 -7.61
C GLU A 54 49.98 51.02 -6.35
N ASN A 55 50.62 49.84 -6.51
CA ASN A 55 51.03 48.95 -5.42
C ASN A 55 49.90 48.47 -4.51
N LYS A 56 48.64 48.64 -4.91
CA LYS A 56 47.45 48.09 -4.22
C LYS A 56 46.90 46.94 -5.02
N THR A 57 47.47 45.75 -4.82
CA THR A 57 46.96 44.50 -5.40
C THR A 57 46.06 43.78 -4.41
N SER A 58 45.04 43.08 -4.90
CA SER A 58 44.15 42.25 -4.10
C SER A 58 43.92 40.90 -4.79
N PRO A 59 43.62 39.83 -4.03
CA PRO A 59 43.32 38.54 -4.58
C PRO A 59 42.16 38.60 -5.60
N TRP A 60 42.42 38.13 -6.81
CA TRP A 60 41.42 38.11 -7.88
C TRP A 60 41.07 36.70 -8.36
N PHE A 61 42.04 35.76 -8.34
CA PHE A 61 41.83 34.37 -8.63
C PHE A 61 42.60 33.52 -7.63
N GLU A 62 41.92 32.49 -7.08
CA GLU A 62 42.55 31.52 -6.18
C GLU A 62 42.12 30.10 -6.57
N GLY A 63 43.08 29.16 -6.54
CA GLY A 63 42.85 27.80 -6.95
C GLY A 63 44.05 26.89 -6.66
N TYR A 64 44.21 25.83 -7.43
CA TYR A 64 45.28 24.84 -7.32
C TYR A 64 45.83 24.45 -8.69
N VAL A 65 47.06 24.02 -8.73
CA VAL A 65 47.73 23.55 -9.94
C VAL A 65 47.11 22.24 -10.40
N ASP A 66 46.45 22.24 -11.58
CA ASP A 66 45.84 21.04 -12.17
C ASP A 66 46.73 20.35 -13.19
N LYS A 67 47.51 21.12 -13.96
CA LYS A 67 48.48 20.59 -14.96
C LYS A 67 49.72 21.44 -15.03
N ILE A 68 50.87 20.81 -15.29
CA ILE A 68 52.14 21.43 -15.50
C ILE A 68 52.71 20.97 -16.84
N GLN A 69 53.11 21.91 -17.69
CA GLN A 69 53.74 21.64 -18.98
C GLN A 69 55.01 22.44 -19.12
N SER A 70 56.13 21.80 -19.38
CA SER A 70 57.39 22.46 -19.69
C SER A 70 57.31 23.10 -21.06
N THR A 71 57.77 24.34 -21.17
CA THR A 71 57.89 25.08 -22.44
C THR A 71 59.39 25.31 -22.77
N VAL A 72 59.64 25.96 -23.87
CA VAL A 72 61.04 26.30 -24.29
C VAL A 72 61.64 27.37 -23.39
N ASN A 73 62.95 27.42 -23.26
CA ASN A 73 63.72 28.48 -22.60
C ASN A 73 63.53 28.62 -21.07
N GLY A 74 63.22 27.49 -20.38
CA GLY A 74 63.12 27.47 -18.91
C GLY A 74 61.79 28.00 -18.35
N TYR A 75 60.77 28.23 -19.19
CA TYR A 75 59.44 28.55 -18.74
C TYR A 75 58.60 27.32 -18.53
N GLN A 76 57.59 27.44 -17.65
CA GLN A 76 56.59 26.39 -17.42
C GLN A 76 55.20 27.02 -17.62
N LYS A 77 54.32 26.28 -18.31
CA LYS A 77 52.92 26.59 -18.44
C LYS A 77 52.11 25.80 -17.45
N ILE A 78 51.44 26.47 -16.54
CA ILE A 78 50.60 25.83 -15.55
C ILE A 78 49.11 26.08 -15.85
N THR A 79 48.28 25.05 -15.73
CA THR A 79 46.83 25.20 -15.71
C THR A 79 46.38 25.14 -14.26
N VAL A 80 45.66 26.13 -13.82
CA VAL A 80 45.15 26.25 -12.45
C VAL A 80 43.65 26.25 -12.49
N LYS A 81 43.04 25.42 -11.66
CA LYS A 81 41.61 25.43 -11.44
C LYS A 81 41.26 26.12 -10.15
N GLU A 82 40.19 26.89 -10.16
CA GLU A 82 39.57 27.42 -8.93
C GLU A 82 39.25 26.25 -7.97
N LEU A 83 39.11 26.49 -6.66
CA LEU A 83 38.82 25.42 -5.68
C LEU A 83 37.56 24.63 -6.05
N THR A 84 36.55 25.31 -6.60
CA THR A 84 35.35 24.67 -7.17
C THR A 84 35.65 23.65 -8.28
N GLY A 85 36.88 23.63 -8.84
CA GLY A 85 37.31 22.64 -9.82
C GLY A 85 37.27 21.20 -9.30
N ILE A 86 37.28 20.98 -7.98
CA ILE A 86 37.11 19.66 -7.36
C ILE A 86 35.72 19.06 -7.67
N LEU A 87 34.74 19.90 -7.90
CA LEU A 87 33.39 19.49 -8.30
C LEU A 87 33.33 18.86 -9.69
N SER A 88 34.42 18.91 -10.48
CA SER A 88 34.52 18.16 -11.74
C SER A 88 34.62 16.65 -11.53
N LYS A 89 34.97 16.18 -10.34
CA LYS A 89 34.99 14.76 -9.98
C LYS A 89 33.57 14.25 -9.78
N ARG A 90 33.41 12.93 -9.89
CA ARG A 90 32.14 12.26 -9.63
C ARG A 90 31.98 12.01 -8.14
N TRP A 91 30.76 12.29 -7.66
CA TRP A 91 30.34 12.11 -6.28
C TRP A 91 29.02 11.33 -6.24
N SER A 92 28.80 10.61 -5.18
CA SER A 92 27.53 9.89 -4.95
C SER A 92 27.00 10.27 -3.57
N LEU A 93 25.78 10.73 -3.54
CA LEU A 93 25.04 11.12 -2.34
C LEU A 93 23.67 10.47 -2.36
N SER A 94 23.23 9.95 -1.21
CA SER A 94 21.86 9.48 -1.00
C SER A 94 21.45 9.88 0.41
N LEU A 95 20.44 10.72 0.53
CA LEU A 95 19.94 11.24 1.80
C LEU A 95 18.41 11.06 1.87
N GLU A 96 17.93 10.70 3.04
CA GLU A 96 16.51 10.55 3.34
C GLU A 96 16.01 11.78 4.10
N HIS A 97 14.90 12.35 3.66
CA HIS A 97 14.27 13.57 4.19
C HIS A 97 15.19 14.79 4.35
N PRO A 98 16.17 15.03 3.43
CA PRO A 98 17.06 16.17 3.56
C PRO A 98 16.38 17.46 3.13
N ASN A 99 16.88 18.59 3.66
CA ASN A 99 16.72 19.90 3.09
C ASN A 99 17.96 20.29 2.24
N ALA A 100 17.92 21.42 1.53
CA ALA A 100 19.02 21.84 0.67
C ALA A 100 20.31 22.12 1.46
N GLU A 101 20.21 22.68 2.65
CA GLU A 101 21.36 22.93 3.52
C GLU A 101 22.09 21.64 3.84
N GLN A 102 21.37 20.59 4.24
CA GLN A 102 21.95 19.28 4.57
C GLN A 102 22.61 18.60 3.37
N VAL A 103 22.05 18.74 2.16
CA VAL A 103 22.67 18.20 0.94
C VAL A 103 23.98 18.92 0.64
N ILE A 104 24.00 20.26 0.72
CA ILE A 104 25.21 21.04 0.48
C ILE A 104 26.24 20.80 1.58
N ASP A 105 25.83 20.63 2.83
CA ASP A 105 26.73 20.27 3.92
C ASP A 105 27.39 18.91 3.69
N ALA A 106 26.63 17.90 3.28
CA ALA A 106 27.18 16.61 2.88
C ALA A 106 28.18 16.72 1.72
N LEU A 107 27.90 17.58 0.72
CA LEU A 107 28.81 17.83 -0.39
C LEU A 107 30.08 18.58 0.09
N SER A 108 29.93 19.53 1.02
CA SER A 108 31.02 20.22 1.70
C SER A 108 31.98 19.22 2.37
N HIS A 109 31.45 18.32 3.18
CA HIS A 109 32.26 17.27 3.83
C HIS A 109 33.02 16.39 2.84
N LEU A 110 32.40 16.03 1.71
CA LEU A 110 33.03 15.19 0.69
C LEU A 110 34.12 15.91 -0.09
N THR A 111 33.92 17.20 -0.38
CA THR A 111 34.80 17.98 -1.27
C THR A 111 35.83 18.81 -0.53
N GLY A 112 35.59 19.11 0.75
CA GLY A 112 36.38 20.05 1.54
C GLY A 112 36.11 21.52 1.18
N LEU A 113 35.08 21.81 0.35
CA LEU A 113 34.69 23.18 0.03
C LEU A 113 33.81 23.75 1.15
N GLU A 114 34.04 25.00 1.49
CA GLU A 114 33.17 25.76 2.39
C GLU A 114 32.09 26.51 1.59
N PHE A 115 30.81 26.35 2.01
CA PHE A 115 29.68 26.97 1.33
C PHE A 115 29.03 28.07 2.18
N ASN A 116 28.70 29.17 1.53
CA ASN A 116 27.86 30.24 2.08
C ASN A 116 26.45 30.12 1.48
N LEU A 117 25.44 29.83 2.32
CA LEU A 117 24.06 29.61 1.93
C LEU A 117 23.17 30.75 2.45
N PRO A 118 22.20 31.23 1.65
CA PRO A 118 21.23 32.21 2.11
C PRO A 118 20.23 31.61 3.07
N ASN A 119 19.90 32.32 4.15
CA ASN A 119 18.88 31.88 5.10
C ASN A 119 17.46 32.10 4.55
N LYS A 120 17.00 31.19 3.69
CA LYS A 120 15.71 31.28 2.99
C LYS A 120 14.93 29.96 3.14
N GLU A 121 13.61 30.02 2.98
CA GLU A 121 12.71 28.89 3.14
C GLU A 121 13.05 27.74 2.20
N TYR A 122 13.37 28.02 0.93
CA TYR A 122 13.74 26.98 -0.04
C TYR A 122 15.01 26.18 0.35
N MET A 123 15.86 26.72 1.24
CA MET A 123 17.01 25.98 1.76
C MET A 123 16.62 25.02 2.89
N LYS A 124 15.51 25.26 3.58
CA LYS A 124 15.07 24.57 4.80
C LYS A 124 13.95 23.56 4.55
N THR A 125 13.24 23.67 3.44
CA THR A 125 12.15 22.74 3.09
C THR A 125 12.72 21.37 2.81
N ALA A 126 12.25 20.36 3.56
CA ALA A 126 12.68 18.97 3.36
C ALA A 126 11.94 18.32 2.18
N ILE A 127 12.63 17.44 1.48
CA ILE A 127 12.06 16.55 0.45
C ILE A 127 12.18 15.10 0.89
N PRO A 128 11.36 14.17 0.35
CA PRO A 128 11.34 12.77 0.80
C PRO A 128 12.70 12.08 0.69
N ASN A 129 13.41 12.29 -0.41
CA ASN A 129 14.75 11.75 -0.63
C ASN A 129 15.51 12.61 -1.63
N PHE A 130 16.83 12.57 -1.55
CA PHE A 130 17.71 13.16 -2.55
C PHE A 130 18.82 12.18 -2.91
N VAL A 131 18.98 11.94 -4.22
CA VAL A 131 20.02 11.07 -4.74
C VAL A 131 20.75 11.80 -5.86
N CYS A 132 22.08 11.87 -5.78
CA CYS A 132 22.94 12.38 -6.82
C CYS A 132 24.00 11.34 -7.21
N GLN A 133 24.12 11.04 -8.49
CA GLN A 133 25.19 10.24 -9.08
C GLN A 133 25.76 10.99 -10.28
N GLY A 134 26.78 11.76 -10.08
CA GLY A 134 27.34 12.57 -11.15
C GLY A 134 28.52 13.41 -10.70
N THR A 135 28.89 14.43 -11.49
CA THR A 135 29.88 15.40 -11.08
C THR A 135 29.28 16.31 -9.99
N GLY A 136 30.15 16.91 -9.15
CA GLY A 136 29.67 17.89 -8.17
C GLY A 136 28.91 19.05 -8.81
N TYR A 137 29.27 19.47 -10.02
CA TYR A 137 28.50 20.46 -10.78
C TYR A 137 27.07 19.99 -11.07
N GLN A 138 26.92 18.73 -11.51
CA GLN A 138 25.60 18.14 -11.74
C GLN A 138 24.83 17.98 -10.42
N CYS A 139 25.52 17.73 -9.33
CA CYS A 139 24.90 17.66 -8.01
C CYS A 139 24.32 19.04 -7.61
N LEU A 140 25.06 20.12 -7.77
CA LEU A 140 24.56 21.48 -7.51
C LEU A 140 23.35 21.82 -8.39
N ASP A 141 23.38 21.45 -9.68
CA ASP A 141 22.24 21.62 -10.60
C ASP A 141 21.02 20.80 -10.16
N GLN A 142 21.24 19.58 -9.67
CA GLN A 142 20.16 18.73 -9.16
C GLN A 142 19.57 19.25 -7.86
N VAL A 143 20.40 19.79 -6.94
CA VAL A 143 19.93 20.48 -5.73
C VAL A 143 19.05 21.68 -6.11
N ALA A 144 19.51 22.51 -7.03
CA ALA A 144 18.75 23.67 -7.49
C ALA A 144 17.35 23.28 -8.01
N LYS A 145 17.24 22.20 -8.76
CA LYS A 145 15.98 21.68 -9.29
C LYS A 145 15.11 21.03 -8.22
N ALA A 146 15.70 20.14 -7.40
CA ALA A 146 14.97 19.38 -6.39
C ALA A 146 14.31 20.27 -5.33
N PHE A 147 14.98 21.37 -4.98
CA PHE A 147 14.51 22.36 -4.00
C PHE A 147 13.90 23.61 -4.64
N SER A 148 13.70 23.59 -5.97
CA SER A 148 13.08 24.68 -6.73
C SER A 148 13.70 26.05 -6.45
N ILE A 149 15.05 26.12 -6.38
CA ILE A 149 15.77 27.37 -6.10
C ILE A 149 15.71 28.27 -7.33
N PRO A 150 15.04 29.44 -7.26
CA PRO A 150 14.85 30.29 -8.42
C PRO A 150 16.16 30.93 -8.85
N ASP A 151 16.44 30.98 -10.16
CA ASP A 151 17.66 31.61 -10.74
C ASP A 151 18.92 31.24 -9.94
N CYS A 152 19.12 29.94 -9.68
CA CYS A 152 20.21 29.43 -8.86
C CYS A 152 21.56 29.73 -9.48
N VAL A 153 22.46 30.29 -8.66
CA VAL A 153 23.86 30.58 -9.02
C VAL A 153 24.81 30.08 -7.94
N TRP A 154 26.02 29.79 -8.37
CA TRP A 154 27.13 29.54 -7.45
C TRP A 154 28.43 30.08 -7.99
N PHE A 155 29.31 30.51 -7.12
CA PHE A 155 30.60 31.07 -7.44
C PHE A 155 31.50 31.12 -6.20
N GLN A 156 32.80 31.05 -6.42
CA GLN A 156 33.79 31.19 -5.37
C GLN A 156 34.06 32.67 -5.10
N HIS A 157 34.03 33.07 -3.82
CA HIS A 157 34.49 34.36 -3.34
C HIS A 157 36.01 34.44 -3.22
N THR A 158 36.54 35.66 -2.99
CA THR A 158 37.96 35.89 -2.73
C THR A 158 38.46 35.39 -1.39
N ASP A 159 37.57 35.01 -0.48
CA ASP A 159 37.85 34.32 0.80
C ASP A 159 37.78 32.82 0.70
N GLN A 160 37.74 32.28 -0.53
CA GLN A 160 37.66 30.85 -0.87
C GLN A 160 36.31 30.17 -0.59
N VAL A 161 35.36 30.87 0.03
CA VAL A 161 34.00 30.35 0.30
C VAL A 161 33.17 30.36 -0.97
N VAL A 162 32.39 29.31 -1.19
CA VAL A 162 31.51 29.17 -2.36
C VAL A 162 30.09 29.60 -2.02
N TYR A 163 29.59 30.64 -2.65
CA TYR A 163 28.16 30.95 -2.57
C TYR A 163 27.35 29.96 -3.39
N PHE A 164 26.22 29.48 -2.83
CA PHE A 164 25.23 28.67 -3.53
C PHE A 164 23.81 29.11 -3.11
N GLY A 165 22.97 29.49 -4.06
CA GLY A 165 21.60 29.93 -3.79
C GLY A 165 21.00 30.72 -4.93
N SER A 166 19.82 31.38 -4.69
CA SER A 166 19.23 32.29 -5.66
C SER A 166 20.13 33.49 -5.93
N TYR A 167 20.17 33.92 -7.19
CA TYR A 167 20.87 35.14 -7.55
C TYR A 167 20.35 36.37 -6.78
N GLN A 168 19.03 36.46 -6.56
CA GLN A 168 18.41 37.54 -5.82
C GLN A 168 18.90 37.67 -4.37
N ASP A 169 19.30 36.54 -3.77
CA ASP A 169 19.81 36.49 -2.40
C ASP A 169 21.34 36.65 -2.33
N SER A 170 22.02 36.73 -3.49
CA SER A 170 23.46 36.93 -3.55
C SER A 170 23.85 38.38 -3.28
N HIS A 171 25.10 38.60 -2.85
CA HIS A 171 25.65 39.94 -2.62
C HIS A 171 25.84 40.75 -3.93
N PHE A 172 25.64 40.15 -5.10
CA PHE A 172 25.70 40.82 -6.40
C PHE A 172 24.39 41.46 -6.81
N ASN A 173 23.28 41.00 -6.23
CA ASN A 173 21.99 41.64 -6.43
C ASN A 173 22.03 43.09 -5.91
N ASP A 174 21.37 44.00 -6.56
CA ASP A 174 21.26 45.43 -6.21
C ASP A 174 22.58 46.21 -6.16
N LYS A 175 23.66 45.72 -6.77
CA LYS A 175 24.95 46.43 -6.89
C LYS A 175 25.39 46.56 -8.35
N PRO A 176 24.62 47.26 -9.18
CA PRO A 176 25.02 47.50 -10.56
C PRO A 176 26.30 48.31 -10.61
N MET A 177 27.14 48.02 -11.58
CA MET A 177 28.37 48.73 -11.85
C MET A 177 28.22 49.45 -13.20
N PRO A 178 28.03 50.77 -13.23
CA PRO A 178 28.09 51.51 -14.47
C PRO A 178 29.53 51.52 -14.98
N LEU A 179 29.75 51.08 -16.19
CA LEU A 179 31.04 51.16 -16.86
C LEU A 179 30.99 52.34 -17.85
N PRO A 180 31.77 53.41 -17.65
CA PRO A 180 31.81 54.51 -18.60
C PRO A 180 32.35 54.06 -19.96
N GLU A 181 31.79 54.60 -21.03
CA GLU A 181 32.19 54.23 -22.41
C GLU A 181 33.65 54.51 -22.70
N GLU A 182 34.24 55.53 -22.06
CA GLU A 182 35.65 55.89 -22.16
C GLU A 182 36.64 54.79 -21.78
N PHE A 183 36.21 53.82 -20.93
CA PHE A 183 37.02 52.69 -20.56
C PHE A 183 36.83 51.47 -21.47
N THR A 184 35.94 51.58 -22.46
CA THR A 184 35.62 50.48 -23.37
C THR A 184 36.52 50.50 -24.58
N SER A 185 37.31 49.45 -24.80
CA SER A 185 38.19 49.29 -25.95
C SER A 185 37.52 48.59 -27.13
N ARG A 186 36.60 47.66 -26.86
CA ARG A 186 35.86 46.89 -27.89
C ARG A 186 34.51 46.42 -27.34
N GLN A 187 33.46 46.51 -28.14
CA GLN A 187 32.14 46.02 -27.79
C GLN A 187 31.59 45.11 -28.89
N ASN A 188 31.03 43.95 -28.50
CA ASN A 188 30.30 43.00 -29.34
C ASN A 188 28.87 42.81 -28.77
N GLY A 189 28.00 42.10 -29.46
CA GLY A 189 26.62 41.89 -29.01
C GLY A 189 26.45 41.28 -27.60
N ASN A 190 27.38 40.44 -27.16
CA ASN A 190 27.33 39.73 -25.88
C ASN A 190 28.62 39.88 -25.04
N SER A 191 29.52 40.79 -25.41
CA SER A 191 30.77 41.03 -24.67
C SER A 191 31.25 42.46 -24.78
N VAL A 192 32.00 42.90 -23.79
CA VAL A 192 32.69 44.20 -23.78
C VAL A 192 34.10 44.01 -23.22
N THR A 193 35.09 44.57 -23.93
CA THR A 193 36.51 44.56 -23.49
C THR A 193 36.85 45.98 -22.99
N PHE A 194 37.53 46.07 -21.87
CA PHE A 194 37.86 47.33 -21.20
C PHE A 194 39.14 47.20 -20.38
N VAL A 195 39.59 48.30 -19.88
CA VAL A 195 40.73 48.36 -18.96
C VAL A 195 40.43 47.54 -17.71
N PRO A 196 41.33 46.64 -17.27
CA PRO A 196 41.09 45.74 -16.16
C PRO A 196 40.57 46.43 -14.90
N PHE A 197 39.52 45.87 -14.35
CA PHE A 197 38.88 46.40 -13.15
C PHE A 197 38.84 45.28 -12.07
N PRO A 198 39.69 45.36 -11.01
CA PRO A 198 39.85 44.28 -10.04
C PRO A 198 38.57 43.88 -9.32
N MET A 199 37.58 44.77 -9.21
CA MET A 199 36.30 44.49 -8.55
C MET A 199 35.29 43.79 -9.46
N LEU A 200 35.60 43.62 -10.76
CA LEU A 200 34.68 42.96 -11.67
C LEU A 200 34.79 41.45 -11.53
N ARG A 201 33.62 40.84 -11.29
CA ARG A 201 33.48 39.37 -11.19
C ARG A 201 32.21 38.91 -11.90
N PRO A 202 32.16 37.64 -12.31
CA PRO A 202 30.92 37.03 -12.77
C PRO A 202 29.82 37.16 -11.70
N GLY A 203 28.59 37.44 -12.12
CA GLY A 203 27.47 37.76 -11.24
C GLY A 203 27.18 39.24 -11.11
N ARG A 204 28.17 40.13 -11.32
CA ARG A 204 27.93 41.60 -11.34
C ARG A 204 27.07 42.03 -12.53
N VAL A 205 26.27 43.04 -12.33
CA VAL A 205 25.50 43.70 -13.41
C VAL A 205 26.31 44.89 -13.94
N VAL A 206 26.72 44.83 -15.20
CA VAL A 206 27.43 45.89 -15.90
C VAL A 206 26.51 46.47 -16.98
N ASN A 207 26.23 47.79 -16.91
CA ASN A 207 25.35 48.48 -17.85
C ASN A 207 24.01 47.75 -18.08
N GLY A 208 23.37 47.27 -17.00
CA GLY A 208 22.09 46.54 -17.02
C GLY A 208 22.16 45.08 -17.45
N LYS A 209 23.34 44.54 -17.73
CA LYS A 209 23.52 43.12 -18.14
C LYS A 209 24.30 42.34 -17.12
N ARG A 210 23.79 41.17 -16.70
CA ARG A 210 24.47 40.28 -15.76
C ARG A 210 25.63 39.55 -16.47
N VAL A 211 26.83 39.76 -15.93
CA VAL A 211 28.07 39.14 -16.42
C VAL A 211 28.15 37.69 -15.97
N ASN A 212 28.30 36.77 -16.90
CA ASN A 212 28.47 35.32 -16.60
C ASN A 212 29.91 34.85 -16.71
N ARG A 213 30.75 35.61 -17.41
CA ARG A 213 32.17 35.26 -17.57
C ARG A 213 33.00 36.52 -17.66
N VAL A 214 34.16 36.52 -17.02
CA VAL A 214 35.17 37.55 -17.12
C VAL A 214 36.48 36.88 -17.49
N ASP A 215 37.06 37.31 -18.62
CA ASP A 215 38.38 36.86 -19.05
C ASP A 215 39.39 38.02 -18.83
N LEU A 216 40.53 37.69 -18.27
CA LEU A 216 41.69 38.57 -18.24
C LEU A 216 42.81 37.88 -19.04
N ILE A 217 43.08 38.40 -20.23
CA ILE A 217 44.16 37.93 -21.12
C ILE A 217 45.19 39.02 -21.23
N GLN A 218 46.33 38.76 -20.68
CA GLN A 218 47.38 39.80 -20.51
C GLN A 218 46.81 41.02 -19.74
N ASP A 219 46.70 42.16 -20.39
CA ASP A 219 46.21 43.42 -19.81
C ASP A 219 44.76 43.77 -20.28
N ASP A 220 44.12 42.88 -21.05
CA ASP A 220 42.76 43.09 -21.56
C ASP A 220 41.74 42.29 -20.70
N MET A 221 40.75 43.00 -20.18
CA MET A 221 39.63 42.37 -19.43
C MET A 221 38.37 42.44 -20.30
N THR A 222 37.75 41.26 -20.49
CA THR A 222 36.53 41.13 -21.28
C THR A 222 35.42 40.51 -20.44
N ALA A 223 34.29 41.20 -20.30
CA ALA A 223 33.08 40.68 -19.69
C ALA A 223 32.13 40.16 -20.75
N TYR A 224 31.49 39.00 -20.43
CA TYR A 224 30.52 38.37 -21.28
C TYR A 224 29.19 38.20 -20.53
N TRP A 225 28.08 38.31 -21.24
CA TRP A 225 26.72 38.06 -20.75
C TRP A 225 25.98 37.08 -21.67
N LYS A 226 24.85 36.53 -21.22
CA LYS A 226 23.99 35.73 -22.09
C LYS A 226 23.39 36.60 -23.16
N ALA A 227 23.36 36.15 -24.40
CA ALA A 227 22.58 36.77 -25.44
C ALA A 227 21.09 36.77 -25.06
N GLU A 228 20.34 37.82 -25.39
CA GLU A 228 18.92 37.96 -25.07
C GLU A 228 18.04 36.90 -25.76
N GLN A 229 18.49 36.38 -26.92
CA GLN A 229 17.89 35.21 -27.56
C GLN A 229 18.64 33.96 -27.12
N SER A 230 17.92 33.04 -26.51
CA SER A 230 18.44 31.71 -26.16
C SER A 230 18.68 30.92 -27.43
N GLU A 231 19.78 31.14 -28.10
CA GLU A 231 20.23 30.25 -29.15
C GLU A 231 20.52 28.89 -28.52
N VAL A 232 19.72 27.90 -28.90
CA VAL A 232 20.00 26.50 -28.59
C VAL A 232 21.41 26.19 -29.09
N ILE A 233 22.28 25.71 -28.20
CA ILE A 233 23.67 25.34 -28.54
C ILE A 233 23.66 24.54 -29.84
N PRO A 234 24.53 24.85 -30.83
CA PRO A 234 24.50 24.18 -32.14
C PRO A 234 24.45 22.64 -32.07
N LYS A 235 25.24 22.03 -31.18
CA LYS A 235 25.21 20.58 -30.94
C LYS A 235 23.85 20.08 -30.41
N LYS A 236 23.19 20.87 -29.57
CA LYS A 236 21.85 20.51 -29.07
C LYS A 236 20.83 20.59 -30.20
N ARG A 237 20.93 21.60 -31.07
CA ARG A 237 20.08 21.75 -32.25
C ARG A 237 20.25 20.60 -33.22
N GLU A 238 21.49 20.20 -33.50
CA GLU A 238 21.83 19.06 -34.35
C GLU A 238 21.27 17.75 -33.79
N THR A 239 21.47 17.50 -32.47
CA THR A 239 20.89 16.34 -31.79
C THR A 239 19.37 16.29 -31.88
N LEU A 240 18.69 17.45 -31.68
CA LEU A 240 17.24 17.54 -31.76
C LEU A 240 16.69 17.45 -33.20
N GLN A 241 17.51 17.77 -34.21
CA GLN A 241 17.16 17.55 -35.61
C GLN A 241 17.23 16.07 -36.02
N HIS A 242 18.25 15.35 -35.54
CA HIS A 242 18.40 13.93 -35.79
C HIS A 242 17.47 13.06 -34.92
N PHE A 243 17.12 13.50 -33.74
CA PHE A 243 16.28 12.80 -32.76
C PHE A 243 15.17 13.73 -32.23
N PRO A 244 14.18 14.07 -33.05
CA PRO A 244 13.11 15.00 -32.67
C PRO A 244 12.29 14.52 -31.46
N GLU A 245 12.22 13.21 -31.24
CA GLU A 245 11.58 12.60 -30.06
C GLU A 245 12.23 13.03 -28.74
N LEU A 246 13.52 13.35 -28.74
CA LEU A 246 14.22 13.87 -27.55
C LEU A 246 13.78 15.30 -27.22
N ALA A 247 13.40 16.10 -28.22
CA ALA A 247 12.92 17.45 -28.01
C ALA A 247 11.56 17.48 -27.31
N ALA A 248 10.67 16.55 -27.70
CA ALA A 248 9.32 16.46 -27.15
C ALA A 248 9.28 15.82 -25.75
N GLY A 249 10.36 15.13 -25.34
CA GLY A 249 10.46 14.48 -24.03
C GLY A 249 9.56 13.26 -23.86
N PHE A 250 8.95 12.74 -24.93
CA PHE A 250 8.07 11.55 -24.87
C PHE A 250 8.81 10.23 -24.60
N HIS A 251 10.13 10.25 -24.62
CA HIS A 251 10.95 9.10 -24.20
C HIS A 251 11.06 8.99 -22.66
N LEU A 252 10.67 10.04 -21.94
CA LEU A 252 10.64 10.07 -20.48
C LEU A 252 9.22 9.83 -19.98
N PRO A 253 9.04 9.05 -18.92
CA PRO A 253 7.73 8.95 -18.27
C PRO A 253 7.34 10.30 -17.65
N LYS A 254 6.05 10.57 -17.62
CA LYS A 254 5.49 11.76 -16.98
C LYS A 254 4.47 11.35 -15.94
N PHE A 255 4.27 12.18 -14.93
CA PHE A 255 3.15 12.00 -14.03
C PHE A 255 1.90 12.63 -14.61
N GLY A 256 0.77 12.06 -14.27
CA GLY A 256 -0.55 12.57 -14.60
C GLY A 256 -1.53 12.32 -13.45
N ARG A 257 -2.64 13.02 -13.48
CA ARG A 257 -3.73 12.88 -12.52
C ARG A 257 -4.97 12.36 -13.24
N VAL A 258 -5.61 11.35 -12.70
CA VAL A 258 -6.86 10.82 -13.24
C VAL A 258 -7.95 11.88 -13.10
N GLU A 259 -8.50 12.33 -14.22
CA GLU A 259 -9.60 13.31 -14.28
C GLU A 259 -10.96 12.61 -14.22
N MET A 260 -11.10 11.51 -14.96
CA MET A 260 -12.35 10.78 -15.04
C MET A 260 -12.13 9.32 -15.45
N VAL A 261 -12.95 8.45 -14.90
CA VAL A 261 -13.10 7.07 -15.38
C VAL A 261 -14.14 7.04 -16.51
N ARG A 262 -13.71 6.72 -17.74
CA ARG A 262 -14.59 6.83 -18.92
C ARG A 262 -15.66 5.77 -19.05
N ASP A 263 -15.34 4.53 -18.73
CA ASP A 263 -16.23 3.41 -18.97
C ASP A 263 -16.33 2.48 -17.77
N SER A 264 -17.55 2.34 -17.24
CA SER A 264 -17.88 1.14 -16.50
C SER A 264 -17.91 -0.02 -17.49
N ALA A 265 -17.01 -0.98 -17.35
CA ALA A 265 -16.99 -2.16 -18.20
C ALA A 265 -18.28 -2.96 -18.04
N THR A 266 -19.01 -3.17 -19.13
CA THR A 266 -20.13 -4.13 -19.16
C THR A 266 -19.61 -5.45 -19.68
N ALA A 267 -19.89 -6.57 -19.01
CA ALA A 267 -19.46 -7.90 -19.43
C ALA A 267 -19.82 -8.20 -20.90
N GLY A 268 -19.01 -8.99 -21.58
CA GLY A 268 -19.28 -9.51 -22.90
C GLY A 268 -19.05 -8.57 -24.09
N LYS A 269 -18.51 -7.36 -23.88
CA LYS A 269 -18.18 -6.47 -25.00
C LYS A 269 -16.68 -6.43 -25.27
N VAL A 270 -16.28 -6.59 -26.50
CA VAL A 270 -14.89 -6.50 -26.95
C VAL A 270 -14.38 -5.06 -26.84
N SER A 271 -13.10 -4.88 -26.51
CA SER A 271 -12.43 -3.59 -26.54
C SER A 271 -12.44 -3.00 -27.95
N ASP A 272 -12.77 -1.72 -28.05
CA ASP A 272 -12.68 -0.97 -29.31
C ASP A 272 -11.28 -0.34 -29.38
N PRO A 273 -10.52 -0.48 -30.49
CA PRO A 273 -9.24 0.17 -30.67
C PRO A 273 -9.28 1.69 -30.55
N PHE A 274 -10.40 2.31 -30.93
CA PHE A 274 -10.61 3.76 -30.82
C PHE A 274 -11.06 4.19 -29.42
N ARG A 275 -11.61 3.26 -28.65
CA ARG A 275 -12.14 3.50 -27.31
C ARG A 275 -11.87 2.28 -26.43
N PRO A 276 -10.65 2.11 -25.95
CA PRO A 276 -10.30 0.97 -25.12
C PRO A 276 -11.12 0.97 -23.84
N ARG A 277 -11.54 -0.23 -23.42
CA ARG A 277 -12.16 -0.44 -22.11
C ARG A 277 -11.11 -0.46 -21.03
N LEU A 278 -11.52 -0.30 -19.80
CA LEU A 278 -10.64 -0.12 -18.65
C LEU A 278 -9.65 1.01 -18.93
N SER A 279 -10.19 2.19 -19.21
CA SER A 279 -9.43 3.38 -19.53
C SER A 279 -9.85 4.57 -18.68
N VAL A 280 -8.96 5.53 -18.56
CA VAL A 280 -9.15 6.77 -17.81
C VAL A 280 -8.69 7.96 -18.62
N ASP A 281 -9.29 9.12 -18.33
CA ASP A 281 -8.79 10.40 -18.80
C ASP A 281 -7.76 10.93 -17.82
N VAL A 282 -6.65 11.46 -18.32
CA VAL A 282 -5.54 11.91 -17.49
C VAL A 282 -5.05 13.28 -17.90
N GLN A 283 -4.96 14.19 -16.94
CA GLN A 283 -4.23 15.45 -17.05
C GLN A 283 -2.75 15.23 -16.76
N VAL A 284 -1.88 15.57 -17.70
CA VAL A 284 -0.42 15.53 -17.49
C VAL A 284 -0.02 16.61 -16.50
N LEU A 285 0.94 16.29 -15.64
CA LEU A 285 1.50 17.19 -14.64
C LEU A 285 2.90 17.64 -15.04
N ASP A 286 3.28 18.84 -14.59
CA ASP A 286 4.64 19.35 -14.70
C ASP A 286 5.59 18.73 -13.65
N GLU A 287 6.85 19.19 -13.61
CA GLU A 287 7.86 18.72 -12.66
C GLU A 287 7.49 19.01 -11.18
N ASN A 288 6.58 19.95 -10.93
CA ASN A 288 6.08 20.33 -9.61
C ASN A 288 4.74 19.65 -9.25
N LEU A 289 4.31 18.67 -10.06
CA LEU A 289 3.03 17.98 -9.92
C LEU A 289 1.81 18.89 -10.07
N GLN A 290 1.96 20.03 -10.76
CA GLN A 290 0.85 20.90 -11.13
C GLN A 290 0.36 20.55 -12.54
N PRO A 291 -0.92 20.79 -12.85
CA PRO A 291 -1.45 20.56 -14.19
C PRO A 291 -0.65 21.33 -15.25
N ASP A 292 -0.10 20.64 -16.23
CA ASP A 292 0.57 21.26 -17.36
C ASP A 292 -0.48 21.82 -18.32
N SER A 293 -0.70 23.14 -18.28
CA SER A 293 -1.68 23.82 -19.12
C SER A 293 -1.34 23.83 -20.62
N THR A 294 -0.10 23.47 -20.97
CA THR A 294 0.35 23.38 -22.38
C THR A 294 -0.04 22.06 -23.03
N VAL A 295 -0.43 21.08 -22.24
CA VAL A 295 -0.79 19.74 -22.69
C VAL A 295 -2.28 19.49 -22.43
N PRO A 296 -3.08 19.13 -23.46
CA PRO A 296 -4.48 18.82 -23.26
C PRO A 296 -4.65 17.53 -22.44
N VAL A 297 -5.84 17.36 -21.85
CA VAL A 297 -6.21 16.10 -21.18
C VAL A 297 -6.15 14.95 -22.18
N TYR A 298 -5.35 13.95 -21.87
CA TYR A 298 -5.32 12.71 -22.64
C TYR A 298 -6.54 11.86 -22.29
N ARG A 299 -7.34 11.53 -23.30
CA ARG A 299 -8.58 10.79 -23.13
C ARG A 299 -8.42 9.31 -23.41
N SER A 300 -9.15 8.49 -22.64
CA SER A 300 -9.26 7.03 -22.85
C SER A 300 -7.89 6.32 -22.89
N ILE A 301 -6.99 6.67 -21.96
CA ILE A 301 -5.71 5.96 -21.82
C ILE A 301 -5.98 4.61 -21.17
N PRO A 302 -5.54 3.48 -21.79
CA PRO A 302 -5.75 2.16 -21.21
C PRO A 302 -4.96 1.97 -19.93
N LEU A 303 -5.60 1.36 -18.92
CA LEU A 303 -4.97 0.93 -17.68
C LEU A 303 -4.26 -0.42 -17.88
N PRO A 304 -3.15 -0.66 -17.18
CA PRO A 304 -2.51 -1.96 -17.19
C PRO A 304 -3.41 -3.01 -16.54
N VAL A 305 -3.47 -4.19 -17.10
CA VAL A 305 -4.23 -5.33 -16.59
C VAL A 305 -3.28 -6.50 -16.36
N ASN A 306 -3.20 -6.95 -15.12
CA ASN A 306 -2.43 -8.14 -14.78
C ASN A 306 -3.21 -9.39 -15.19
N MET A 307 -2.54 -10.35 -15.82
CA MET A 307 -3.14 -11.61 -16.30
C MET A 307 -4.32 -11.38 -17.25
N SER A 308 -4.17 -10.43 -18.20
CA SER A 308 -5.22 -10.09 -19.14
C SER A 308 -5.54 -11.24 -20.09
N GLY A 309 -6.82 -11.54 -20.26
CA GLY A 309 -7.35 -12.51 -21.21
C GLY A 309 -8.77 -12.13 -21.65
N HIS A 310 -9.44 -13.04 -22.38
CA HIS A 310 -10.83 -12.81 -22.75
C HIS A 310 -11.72 -12.91 -21.51
N GLU A 311 -12.36 -11.80 -21.13
CA GLU A 311 -13.17 -11.64 -19.91
C GLU A 311 -12.44 -12.08 -18.62
N SER A 312 -11.10 -11.98 -18.57
CA SER A 312 -10.29 -12.41 -17.43
C SER A 312 -9.17 -11.43 -17.12
N GLY A 313 -8.78 -11.34 -15.87
CA GLY A 313 -7.71 -10.48 -15.37
C GLY A 313 -7.98 -9.92 -13.98
N LEU A 314 -7.00 -9.24 -13.43
CA LEU A 314 -7.15 -8.43 -12.22
C LEU A 314 -7.49 -7.00 -12.65
N LEU A 315 -8.75 -6.62 -12.54
CA LEU A 315 -9.29 -5.36 -13.05
C LEU A 315 -9.65 -4.44 -11.87
N ALA A 316 -9.11 -3.23 -11.86
CA ALA A 316 -9.45 -2.21 -10.90
C ALA A 316 -9.39 -0.82 -11.54
N TYR A 317 -10.32 0.05 -11.21
CA TYR A 317 -10.27 1.47 -11.58
C TYR A 317 -9.67 2.28 -10.44
N PRO A 318 -8.69 3.16 -10.72
CA PRO A 318 -8.26 4.15 -9.76
C PRO A 318 -9.36 5.19 -9.53
N LEU A 319 -9.35 5.81 -8.36
CA LEU A 319 -10.24 6.94 -8.07
C LEU A 319 -9.82 8.17 -8.90
N GLU A 320 -10.77 9.08 -9.15
CA GLU A 320 -10.48 10.41 -9.68
C GLU A 320 -9.52 11.13 -8.72
N GLY A 321 -8.59 11.90 -9.27
CA GLY A 321 -7.52 12.53 -8.52
C GLY A 321 -6.27 11.66 -8.29
N THR A 322 -6.32 10.36 -8.55
CA THR A 322 -5.17 9.46 -8.34
C THR A 322 -4.00 9.80 -9.25
N LEU A 323 -2.79 9.80 -8.68
CA LEU A 323 -1.55 10.00 -9.42
C LEU A 323 -1.19 8.75 -10.22
N VAL A 324 -0.88 8.93 -11.50
CA VAL A 324 -0.49 7.86 -12.42
C VAL A 324 0.79 8.21 -13.16
N GLU A 325 1.57 7.21 -13.55
CA GLU A 325 2.71 7.36 -14.44
C GLU A 325 2.26 7.07 -15.87
N ILE A 326 2.44 8.06 -16.74
CA ILE A 326 2.18 7.96 -18.17
C ILE A 326 3.50 7.76 -18.91
N ALA A 327 3.57 6.76 -19.74
CA ALA A 327 4.63 6.59 -20.72
C ALA A 327 4.02 6.63 -22.13
N PHE A 328 4.87 6.82 -23.12
CA PHE A 328 4.47 6.92 -24.51
C PHE A 328 5.13 5.80 -25.31
N ALA A 329 4.32 4.87 -25.79
CA ALA A 329 4.83 3.74 -26.56
C ALA A 329 5.59 4.25 -27.78
N TYR A 330 6.81 3.75 -27.98
CA TYR A 330 7.75 4.15 -29.04
C TYR A 330 8.10 5.66 -29.04
N GLY A 331 7.99 6.35 -27.91
CA GLY A 331 8.22 7.80 -27.83
C GLY A 331 7.18 8.65 -28.60
N ARG A 332 6.02 8.10 -28.91
CA ARG A 332 4.98 8.76 -29.71
C ARG A 332 3.88 9.35 -28.83
N SER A 333 3.60 10.64 -29.01
CA SER A 333 2.57 11.38 -28.26
C SER A 333 1.15 10.83 -28.43
N ASP A 334 0.88 10.16 -29.56
CA ASP A 334 -0.42 9.55 -29.87
C ASP A 334 -0.63 8.15 -29.29
N ARG A 335 0.35 7.63 -28.53
CA ARG A 335 0.29 6.31 -27.92
C ARG A 335 0.61 6.33 -26.41
N PRO A 336 -0.17 7.08 -25.62
CA PRO A 336 -0.01 7.11 -24.17
C PRO A 336 -0.44 5.77 -23.56
N ILE A 337 0.28 5.33 -22.56
CA ILE A 337 -0.02 4.15 -21.75
C ILE A 337 0.22 4.48 -20.27
N ILE A 338 -0.59 3.94 -19.39
CA ILE A 338 -0.35 4.01 -17.93
C ILE A 338 0.56 2.86 -17.54
N ARG A 339 1.67 3.15 -16.86
CA ARG A 339 2.62 2.15 -16.36
C ARG A 339 2.42 1.81 -14.90
N GLY A 340 1.95 2.77 -14.11
CA GLY A 340 1.77 2.60 -12.68
C GLY A 340 0.73 3.55 -12.10
N VAL A 341 0.19 3.14 -10.96
CA VAL A 341 -0.75 3.92 -10.15
C VAL A 341 -0.10 4.13 -8.79
N TYR A 342 -0.09 5.37 -8.28
CA TYR A 342 0.61 5.75 -7.07
C TYR A 342 -0.35 6.35 -6.05
N GLY A 343 -0.34 5.80 -4.84
CA GLY A 343 -1.14 6.30 -3.71
C GLY A 343 -0.49 7.44 -2.92
N ARG A 344 0.41 8.22 -3.51
CA ARG A 344 1.25 9.21 -2.82
C ARG A 344 0.48 10.25 -1.99
N GLU A 345 -0.71 10.64 -2.46
CA GLU A 345 -1.53 11.69 -1.83
C GLU A 345 -2.58 11.13 -0.86
N TYR A 346 -2.66 9.81 -0.71
CA TYR A 346 -3.62 9.13 0.15
C TYR A 346 -2.96 8.57 1.41
N ALA A 347 -3.71 8.54 2.50
CA ALA A 347 -3.29 7.83 3.70
C ALA A 347 -3.16 6.33 3.38
N LEU A 348 -2.06 5.73 3.76
CA LEU A 348 -1.85 4.30 3.63
C LEU A 348 -2.50 3.56 4.80
N PRO A 349 -3.15 2.41 4.56
CA PRO A 349 -3.57 1.53 5.63
C PRO A 349 -2.36 1.02 6.42
N SER A 350 -2.58 0.62 7.67
CA SER A 350 -1.53 -0.02 8.48
C SER A 350 -1.14 -1.35 7.83
N ILE A 351 0.12 -1.45 7.42
CA ILE A 351 0.71 -2.65 6.83
C ILE A 351 2.17 -2.77 7.26
N GLU A 352 2.57 -3.95 7.67
CA GLU A 352 3.93 -4.24 8.09
C GLU A 352 4.74 -4.91 6.96
N PRO A 353 6.07 -4.81 6.99
CA PRO A 353 6.92 -5.51 6.03
C PRO A 353 6.65 -7.03 6.03
N GLY A 354 6.43 -7.60 4.86
CA GLY A 354 6.11 -9.03 4.68
C GLY A 354 4.62 -9.35 4.69
N GLU A 355 3.75 -8.40 4.99
CA GLU A 355 2.30 -8.55 4.86
C GLU A 355 1.81 -8.28 3.43
N GLN A 356 0.66 -8.83 3.11
CA GLN A 356 -0.09 -8.54 1.88
C GLN A 356 -1.48 -8.05 2.27
N LEU A 357 -1.88 -6.92 1.71
CA LEU A 357 -3.17 -6.31 1.98
C LEU A 357 -3.83 -5.88 0.67
N GLN A 358 -5.03 -6.37 0.43
CA GLN A 358 -5.95 -5.84 -0.57
C GLN A 358 -7.13 -5.22 0.17
N GLN A 359 -7.23 -3.90 0.15
CA GLN A 359 -8.23 -3.16 0.91
C GLN A 359 -8.98 -2.20 0.00
N GLN A 360 -10.30 -2.23 0.06
CA GLN A 360 -11.14 -1.23 -0.57
C GLN A 360 -11.43 -0.07 0.40
N ARG A 361 -11.68 -0.39 1.65
CA ARG A 361 -11.82 0.51 2.81
C ARG A 361 -11.52 -0.28 4.09
N GLU A 362 -11.48 0.37 5.24
CA GLU A 362 -11.07 -0.23 6.50
C GLU A 362 -11.83 -1.52 6.85
N GLU A 363 -13.16 -1.54 6.61
CA GLU A 363 -14.02 -2.68 6.93
C GLU A 363 -14.06 -3.75 5.84
N VAL A 364 -13.42 -3.52 4.66
CA VAL A 364 -13.47 -4.43 3.52
C VAL A 364 -12.07 -4.72 3.02
N SER A 365 -11.54 -5.86 3.45
CA SER A 365 -10.15 -6.22 3.16
C SER A 365 -9.92 -7.74 3.08
N TYR A 366 -8.85 -8.09 2.36
CA TYR A 366 -8.18 -9.38 2.40
C TYR A 366 -6.74 -9.16 2.83
N ARG A 367 -6.34 -9.75 3.96
CA ARG A 367 -5.00 -9.60 4.53
C ARG A 367 -4.34 -10.97 4.71
N VAL A 368 -3.07 -11.04 4.39
CA VAL A 368 -2.17 -12.12 4.81
C VAL A 368 -1.09 -11.47 5.67
N ASP A 369 -1.04 -11.81 6.96
CA ASP A 369 -0.05 -11.25 7.87
C ASP A 369 1.33 -11.89 7.70
N ALA A 370 2.34 -11.36 8.38
CA ALA A 370 3.72 -11.85 8.31
C ALA A 370 3.89 -13.29 8.83
N ALA A 371 2.96 -13.79 9.64
CA ALA A 371 2.93 -15.17 10.14
C ALA A 371 2.20 -16.14 9.19
N GLY A 372 1.57 -15.63 8.12
CA GLY A 372 0.82 -16.41 7.14
C GLY A 372 -0.66 -16.60 7.48
N ASN A 373 -1.20 -15.91 8.50
CA ASN A 373 -2.63 -15.94 8.75
C ASN A 373 -3.38 -15.13 7.70
N THR A 374 -4.49 -15.70 7.22
CA THR A 374 -5.34 -15.07 6.21
C THR A 374 -6.62 -14.55 6.86
N THR A 375 -6.93 -13.29 6.65
CA THR A 375 -8.17 -12.65 7.12
C THR A 375 -8.94 -12.08 5.92
N LEU A 376 -10.19 -12.47 5.78
CA LEU A 376 -11.15 -11.87 4.86
C LEU A 376 -12.24 -11.20 5.67
N GLN A 377 -12.38 -9.90 5.52
CA GLN A 377 -13.31 -9.07 6.29
C GLN A 377 -14.23 -8.29 5.36
N THR A 378 -15.51 -8.22 5.70
CA THR A 378 -16.48 -7.30 5.09
C THR A 378 -17.60 -6.98 6.08
N ASP A 379 -18.07 -5.75 6.08
CA ASP A 379 -19.24 -5.28 6.81
C ASP A 379 -20.54 -5.46 6.02
N GLN A 380 -20.44 -6.05 4.83
CA GLN A 380 -21.56 -6.33 3.94
C GLN A 380 -21.70 -7.83 3.69
N THR A 381 -22.32 -8.21 2.61
CA THR A 381 -22.58 -9.59 2.23
C THR A 381 -21.39 -10.20 1.52
N GLN A 382 -20.94 -11.37 1.98
CA GLN A 382 -20.02 -12.24 1.26
C GLN A 382 -20.79 -13.32 0.52
N ASN A 383 -20.71 -13.36 -0.82
CA ASN A 383 -21.31 -14.38 -1.66
C ASN A 383 -20.21 -15.32 -2.19
N GLN A 384 -20.35 -16.61 -1.96
CA GLN A 384 -19.47 -17.62 -2.51
C GLN A 384 -20.29 -18.62 -3.34
N ARG A 385 -19.90 -18.82 -4.59
CA ARG A 385 -20.51 -19.80 -5.50
C ARG A 385 -19.42 -20.65 -6.11
N ALA A 386 -19.56 -21.97 -6.01
CA ALA A 386 -18.61 -22.92 -6.58
C ALA A 386 -19.37 -24.19 -6.98
N PHE A 387 -18.85 -24.97 -7.91
CA PHE A 387 -19.34 -26.31 -8.22
C PHE A 387 -19.06 -27.29 -7.07
N GLY A 388 -17.90 -27.18 -6.43
CA GLY A 388 -17.53 -27.96 -5.27
C GLY A 388 -16.72 -27.10 -4.29
N LYS A 389 -16.84 -27.39 -3.01
CA LYS A 389 -16.04 -26.78 -1.94
C LYS A 389 -15.49 -27.90 -1.05
N LEU A 390 -14.19 -27.86 -0.81
CA LEU A 390 -13.50 -28.74 0.12
C LEU A 390 -12.85 -27.89 1.21
N ASP A 391 -13.30 -28.04 2.43
CA ASP A 391 -12.76 -27.37 3.60
C ASP A 391 -12.05 -28.39 4.50
N GLN A 392 -10.78 -28.18 4.82
CA GLN A 392 -9.98 -29.03 5.72
C GLN A 392 -9.36 -28.15 6.81
N PHE A 393 -9.76 -28.36 8.05
CA PHE A 393 -9.28 -27.60 9.20
C PHE A 393 -8.98 -28.55 10.38
N GLU A 394 -7.97 -28.24 11.15
CA GLU A 394 -7.80 -28.85 12.47
C GLU A 394 -8.81 -28.30 13.47
N ARG A 395 -9.20 -27.03 13.31
CA ARG A 395 -10.19 -26.33 14.12
C ARG A 395 -11.10 -25.49 13.25
N TYR A 396 -12.38 -25.66 13.46
CA TYR A 396 -13.40 -24.79 12.87
C TYR A 396 -14.26 -24.19 13.97
N LYS A 397 -14.41 -22.87 13.99
CA LYS A 397 -15.33 -22.15 14.87
C LYS A 397 -16.17 -21.22 14.02
N GLY A 398 -17.48 -21.36 14.09
CA GLY A 398 -18.44 -20.46 13.44
C GLY A 398 -19.31 -19.77 14.50
N GLU A 399 -19.48 -18.47 14.39
CA GLU A 399 -20.41 -17.67 15.19
C GLU A 399 -21.40 -16.99 14.24
N PHE A 400 -22.68 -17.28 14.41
CA PHE A 400 -23.73 -16.84 13.49
C PHE A 400 -24.88 -16.20 14.26
N GLY A 401 -25.39 -15.07 13.79
CA GLY A 401 -26.69 -14.54 14.22
C GLY A 401 -27.84 -15.42 13.71
N GLN A 402 -27.70 -15.95 12.49
CA GLN A 402 -28.63 -16.90 11.88
C GLN A 402 -27.83 -17.85 10.98
N HIS A 403 -28.10 -19.15 11.10
CA HIS A 403 -27.52 -20.17 10.23
C HIS A 403 -28.62 -20.99 9.57
N GLN A 404 -28.61 -21.07 8.23
CA GLN A 404 -29.55 -21.87 7.43
C GLN A 404 -28.75 -22.77 6.48
N LEU A 405 -29.07 -24.04 6.46
CA LEU A 405 -28.48 -25.02 5.55
C LEU A 405 -29.59 -25.66 4.73
N PHE A 406 -29.53 -25.54 3.41
CA PHE A 406 -30.41 -26.20 2.47
C PHE A 406 -29.61 -27.21 1.67
N VAL A 407 -29.98 -28.50 1.77
CA VAL A 407 -29.33 -29.59 1.06
C VAL A 407 -30.38 -30.31 0.24
N ASN A 408 -30.21 -30.36 -1.09
CA ASN A 408 -31.21 -30.96 -1.99
C ASN A 408 -31.17 -32.48 -2.02
N GLU A 409 -30.03 -33.12 -1.72
CA GLU A 409 -29.85 -34.57 -1.82
C GLU A 409 -29.51 -35.17 -0.45
N HIS A 410 -28.25 -35.24 -0.10
CA HIS A 410 -27.78 -35.95 1.09
C HIS A 410 -26.92 -35.03 1.97
N SER A 411 -27.14 -35.10 3.27
CA SER A 411 -26.26 -34.49 4.27
C SER A 411 -25.77 -35.57 5.21
N THR A 412 -24.47 -35.74 5.30
CA THR A 412 -23.85 -36.72 6.21
C THR A 412 -22.92 -35.97 7.17
N GLU A 413 -23.02 -36.32 8.43
CA GLU A 413 -22.13 -35.85 9.48
C GLU A 413 -21.60 -37.01 10.28
N GLU A 414 -20.27 -37.16 10.35
CA GLU A 414 -19.58 -38.16 11.14
C GLU A 414 -18.71 -37.48 12.20
N VAL A 415 -18.89 -37.85 13.45
CA VAL A 415 -18.17 -37.30 14.60
C VAL A 415 -17.55 -38.42 15.41
N ASN A 416 -16.24 -38.57 15.36
CA ASN A 416 -15.52 -39.58 16.13
C ASN A 416 -15.44 -39.31 17.63
N GLY A 417 -15.84 -38.13 18.07
CA GLY A 417 -15.87 -37.71 19.46
C GLY A 417 -17.27 -37.44 19.95
N LYS A 418 -17.42 -36.44 20.78
CA LYS A 418 -18.71 -35.99 21.35
C LYS A 418 -19.37 -34.97 20.42
N LYS A 419 -20.64 -35.18 20.08
CA LYS A 419 -21.52 -34.18 19.51
C LYS A 419 -22.48 -33.66 20.58
N LEU A 420 -22.55 -32.34 20.77
CA LEU A 420 -23.51 -31.65 21.63
C LEU A 420 -24.43 -30.80 20.77
N ILE A 421 -25.74 -30.95 20.96
CA ILE A 421 -26.74 -30.05 20.38
C ILE A 421 -27.50 -29.44 21.55
N GLU A 422 -27.45 -28.12 21.67
CA GLU A 422 -28.11 -27.38 22.72
C GLU A 422 -28.87 -26.21 22.10
N ALA A 423 -30.12 -26.01 22.51
CA ALA A 423 -30.94 -24.91 22.11
C ALA A 423 -31.70 -24.35 23.32
N LEU A 424 -31.68 -23.05 23.51
CA LEU A 424 -32.50 -22.40 24.53
C LEU A 424 -33.99 -22.39 24.17
N GLY A 425 -34.29 -22.52 22.88
CA GLY A 425 -35.65 -22.66 22.36
C GLY A 425 -36.01 -24.11 22.01
N ALA A 426 -36.80 -24.32 20.99
CA ALA A 426 -37.23 -25.64 20.55
C ALA A 426 -36.20 -26.32 19.66
N ILE A 427 -36.08 -27.61 19.77
CA ILE A 427 -35.44 -28.51 18.78
C ILE A 427 -36.53 -29.30 18.09
N ASN A 428 -36.69 -29.12 16.79
CA ASN A 428 -37.65 -29.85 15.95
C ASN A 428 -36.90 -30.83 15.05
N LEU A 429 -37.17 -32.10 15.18
CA LEU A 429 -36.69 -33.15 14.28
C LEU A 429 -37.88 -33.71 13.51
N LEU A 430 -37.91 -33.52 12.21
CA LEU A 430 -38.97 -34.01 11.33
C LEU A 430 -38.34 -34.85 10.21
N SER A 431 -38.79 -36.05 10.05
CA SER A 431 -38.44 -36.96 8.95
C SER A 431 -39.67 -37.25 8.11
N GLY A 432 -39.55 -37.23 6.79
CA GLY A 432 -40.60 -37.67 5.87
C GLY A 432 -40.68 -39.17 5.72
N ASP A 433 -39.66 -39.89 6.16
CA ASP A 433 -39.54 -41.32 6.14
C ASP A 433 -39.14 -41.83 7.53
N ASP A 434 -38.16 -42.68 7.65
CA ASP A 434 -37.72 -43.23 8.93
C ASP A 434 -36.87 -42.25 9.76
N LEU A 435 -37.12 -42.21 11.07
CA LEU A 435 -36.24 -41.62 12.06
C LEU A 435 -35.66 -42.72 12.95
N VAL A 436 -34.36 -42.97 12.83
CA VAL A 436 -33.67 -44.00 13.61
C VAL A 436 -32.80 -43.33 14.68
N LEU A 437 -33.06 -43.65 15.95
CA LEU A 437 -32.27 -43.20 17.08
C LEU A 437 -31.69 -44.43 17.78
N GLY A 438 -30.38 -44.56 17.83
CA GLY A 438 -29.70 -45.71 18.45
C GLY A 438 -28.52 -45.28 19.33
N SER A 439 -28.26 -46.01 20.37
CA SER A 439 -27.10 -45.86 21.25
C SER A 439 -26.53 -47.24 21.60
N LEU A 440 -25.22 -47.39 21.53
CA LEU A 440 -24.53 -48.59 22.02
C LEU A 440 -24.34 -48.56 23.55
N GLY A 441 -24.55 -47.43 24.16
CA GLY A 441 -24.55 -47.25 25.61
C GLY A 441 -25.94 -46.91 26.13
N ASN A 442 -26.03 -45.97 27.03
CA ASN A 442 -27.31 -45.56 27.63
C ASN A 442 -28.01 -44.49 26.76
N MET A 443 -29.32 -44.61 26.66
CA MET A 443 -30.19 -43.57 26.10
C MET A 443 -31.06 -43.03 27.23
N GLN A 444 -31.04 -41.71 27.46
CA GLN A 444 -31.84 -41.03 28.45
C GLN A 444 -32.70 -39.98 27.79
N THR A 445 -33.98 -39.94 28.15
CA THR A 445 -34.91 -38.90 27.79
C THR A 445 -35.49 -38.32 29.08
N ALA A 446 -35.39 -37.01 29.26
CA ALA A 446 -35.94 -36.31 30.42
C ALA A 446 -36.68 -35.08 29.96
N THR A 447 -37.81 -34.79 30.57
CA THR A 447 -38.60 -33.57 30.33
C THR A 447 -39.15 -33.06 31.66
N ALA A 448 -39.25 -31.77 31.84
CA ALA A 448 -39.91 -31.12 32.96
C ALA A 448 -41.44 -31.00 32.76
N GLY A 449 -41.89 -31.11 31.54
CA GLY A 449 -43.29 -31.07 31.15
C GLY A 449 -43.81 -32.44 30.74
N GLU A 450 -44.52 -32.51 29.67
CA GLU A 450 -45.19 -33.70 29.15
C GLU A 450 -44.29 -34.43 28.10
N LEU A 451 -44.26 -35.72 28.12
CA LEU A 451 -43.80 -36.55 27.02
C LEU A 451 -45.02 -37.15 26.33
N ILE A 452 -45.29 -36.75 25.09
CA ILE A 452 -46.43 -37.22 24.30
C ILE A 452 -45.89 -38.07 23.15
N GLU A 453 -46.30 -39.31 23.08
CA GLU A 453 -46.04 -40.23 21.97
C GLU A 453 -47.36 -40.59 21.27
N THR A 454 -47.47 -40.28 19.96
CA THR A 454 -48.62 -40.69 19.15
C THR A 454 -48.12 -41.66 18.07
N ILE A 455 -48.60 -42.90 18.12
CA ILE A 455 -48.14 -43.97 17.24
C ILE A 455 -49.31 -44.50 16.43
N GLY A 456 -49.22 -44.41 15.09
CA GLY A 456 -50.28 -44.77 14.17
C GLY A 456 -50.60 -46.25 14.09
N LYS A 457 -49.62 -47.14 14.36
CA LYS A 457 -49.84 -48.58 14.26
C LYS A 457 -49.62 -49.28 15.61
N PHE A 458 -48.37 -49.58 15.98
CA PHE A 458 -48.10 -50.26 17.25
C PHE A 458 -46.77 -49.82 17.83
N ARG A 459 -46.66 -49.86 19.16
CA ARG A 459 -45.45 -49.66 19.92
C ARG A 459 -44.95 -51.01 20.42
N ARG A 460 -43.65 -51.30 20.19
CA ARG A 460 -42.98 -52.49 20.74
C ARG A 460 -41.88 -52.03 21.69
N SER A 461 -41.95 -52.42 22.94
CA SER A 461 -40.93 -52.17 23.95
C SER A 461 -40.46 -53.50 24.51
N ILE A 462 -39.17 -53.81 24.37
CA ILE A 462 -38.58 -55.05 24.84
C ILE A 462 -37.41 -54.71 25.74
N ALA A 463 -37.42 -55.21 26.97
CA ALA A 463 -36.29 -55.15 27.88
C ALA A 463 -35.83 -56.56 28.23
N ALA A 464 -34.53 -56.83 28.24
CA ALA A 464 -33.99 -58.14 28.53
C ALA A 464 -34.15 -58.55 30.00
N GLU A 465 -34.13 -57.65 30.91
CA GLU A 465 -34.19 -57.89 32.36
C GLU A 465 -35.53 -57.43 32.97
N HIS A 466 -35.83 -56.15 32.95
CA HIS A 466 -37.06 -55.65 33.53
C HIS A 466 -37.45 -54.31 32.87
N GLN A 467 -38.73 -53.97 32.95
CA GLN A 467 -39.31 -52.69 32.57
C GLN A 467 -39.97 -52.06 33.80
N TRP A 468 -39.56 -50.90 34.19
CA TRP A 468 -40.12 -50.17 35.32
C TRP A 468 -40.98 -49.03 34.82
N LEU A 469 -42.27 -49.05 35.14
CA LEU A 469 -43.23 -48.01 34.89
C LEU A 469 -43.72 -47.50 36.24
N GLN A 470 -43.39 -46.29 36.62
CA GLN A 470 -43.76 -45.72 37.91
C GLN A 470 -44.43 -44.34 37.71
N SER A 471 -45.63 -44.20 38.25
CA SER A 471 -46.31 -42.93 38.34
C SER A 471 -47.31 -42.96 39.49
N PRO A 472 -47.75 -41.83 40.09
CA PRO A 472 -48.82 -41.81 41.10
C PRO A 472 -50.14 -42.40 40.61
N LYS A 473 -50.42 -42.26 39.31
CA LYS A 473 -51.58 -42.84 38.63
C LYS A 473 -51.16 -43.37 37.27
N THR A 474 -51.55 -44.57 36.93
CA THR A 474 -51.23 -45.22 35.66
C THR A 474 -52.51 -45.62 34.94
N TRP A 475 -52.59 -45.27 33.66
CA TRP A 475 -53.66 -45.76 32.76
C TRP A 475 -53.00 -46.72 31.76
N ILE A 476 -53.44 -47.95 31.75
CA ILE A 476 -53.03 -48.99 30.77
C ILE A 476 -54.29 -49.53 30.17
N GLY A 477 -54.51 -49.38 28.86
CA GLY A 477 -55.70 -49.92 28.19
C GLY A 477 -56.16 -49.06 27.02
N SER A 478 -57.45 -49.10 26.72
CA SER A 478 -58.11 -48.28 25.70
C SER A 478 -58.53 -46.89 26.25
N LYS A 479 -59.18 -46.10 25.41
CA LYS A 479 -59.77 -44.81 25.87
C LYS A 479 -60.85 -44.97 26.93
N GLN A 480 -61.59 -46.13 26.91
CA GLN A 480 -62.73 -46.38 27.80
C GLN A 480 -62.36 -47.26 28.98
N GLU A 481 -61.44 -48.18 28.82
CA GLU A 481 -61.14 -49.21 29.79
C GLU A 481 -59.68 -49.20 30.26
N ASN A 482 -59.51 -49.21 31.57
CA ASN A 482 -58.20 -49.31 32.23
C ASN A 482 -57.99 -50.71 32.84
N VAL A 483 -57.01 -51.47 32.38
CA VAL A 483 -56.68 -52.78 32.83
C VAL A 483 -56.51 -52.88 34.34
N LEU A 484 -55.89 -51.86 34.97
CA LEU A 484 -55.69 -51.85 36.41
C LEU A 484 -56.99 -51.63 37.19
N ILE A 485 -57.97 -50.90 36.62
CA ILE A 485 -59.31 -50.76 37.18
C ILE A 485 -60.05 -52.09 37.06
N LEU A 486 -60.05 -52.71 35.87
CA LEU A 486 -60.63 -54.01 35.64
C LEU A 486 -60.09 -55.07 36.59
N LEU A 487 -58.76 -55.07 36.85
CA LEU A 487 -58.15 -55.94 37.82
C LEU A 487 -58.67 -55.71 39.27
N SER A 488 -58.81 -54.43 39.66
CA SER A 488 -59.35 -54.02 40.95
C SER A 488 -60.80 -54.47 41.09
N GLU A 489 -61.62 -54.31 40.06
CA GLU A 489 -63.02 -54.73 40.02
C GLU A 489 -63.09 -56.31 40.11
N LEU A 490 -62.22 -57.00 39.38
CA LEU A 490 -62.12 -58.49 39.48
C LEU A 490 -61.74 -58.90 40.91
N MET A 491 -60.81 -58.21 41.54
CA MET A 491 -60.44 -58.49 42.94
C MET A 491 -61.62 -58.28 43.88
N GLN A 492 -62.45 -57.30 43.62
CA GLN A 492 -63.67 -57.03 44.39
C GLN A 492 -64.71 -58.19 44.17
N VAL A 493 -64.95 -58.62 42.93
CA VAL A 493 -65.82 -59.75 42.60
C VAL A 493 -65.35 -61.01 43.31
N VAL A 494 -64.05 -61.28 43.29
CA VAL A 494 -63.48 -62.50 43.97
C VAL A 494 -63.68 -62.39 45.48
N LYS A 495 -63.53 -61.16 46.07
CA LYS A 495 -63.81 -60.97 47.51
C LYS A 495 -65.28 -61.27 47.82
N GLU A 496 -66.21 -60.70 47.08
CA GLU A 496 -67.64 -60.89 47.25
C GLU A 496 -68.07 -62.29 47.05
N LEU A 497 -67.49 -63.00 46.07
CA LEU A 497 -67.67 -64.46 45.90
C LEU A 497 -67.19 -65.22 47.12
N ALA A 498 -66.00 -64.92 47.64
CA ALA A 498 -65.46 -65.56 48.85
C ALA A 498 -66.35 -65.34 50.07
N ASP A 499 -66.82 -64.07 50.28
CA ASP A 499 -67.70 -63.72 51.37
C ASP A 499 -69.06 -64.47 51.26
N THR A 500 -69.63 -64.58 50.06
CA THR A 500 -70.86 -65.31 49.78
C THR A 500 -70.67 -66.81 49.98
N LEU A 501 -69.54 -67.34 49.53
CA LEU A 501 -69.22 -68.79 49.75
C LEU A 501 -68.99 -69.11 51.21
N ALA A 502 -68.35 -68.21 51.96
CA ALA A 502 -68.09 -68.40 53.40
C ALA A 502 -69.39 -68.44 54.27
N THR A 503 -70.37 -67.69 53.85
CA THR A 503 -71.63 -67.49 54.60
C THR A 503 -72.82 -68.25 53.98
N HIS A 504 -72.63 -69.02 52.91
CA HIS A 504 -73.71 -69.68 52.21
C HIS A 504 -74.35 -70.77 53.10
N THR A 505 -75.65 -70.94 52.97
CA THR A 505 -76.44 -71.93 53.70
C THR A 505 -77.27 -72.74 52.73
N HIS A 506 -77.60 -73.98 53.15
CA HIS A 506 -78.50 -74.88 52.44
C HIS A 506 -79.82 -74.98 53.18
N SER A 507 -80.95 -74.73 52.50
CA SER A 507 -82.25 -74.98 53.10
C SER A 507 -82.69 -76.44 52.97
N GLY A 508 -83.51 -76.96 53.96
CA GLY A 508 -84.13 -78.30 53.88
C GLY A 508 -83.16 -79.46 54.06
N VAL A 509 -82.09 -79.30 54.83
CA VAL A 509 -81.13 -80.36 55.18
C VAL A 509 -81.68 -81.25 56.23
N ALA A 510 -81.87 -82.51 55.94
CA ALA A 510 -82.25 -83.57 56.90
C ALA A 510 -81.09 -84.57 57.04
N PRO A 511 -80.84 -85.23 58.23
CA PRO A 511 -79.80 -86.21 58.37
C PRO A 511 -80.03 -87.38 57.46
N GLY A 512 -79.11 -87.73 56.57
CA GLY A 512 -79.24 -88.87 55.64
C GLY A 512 -78.20 -88.81 54.49
N ARG A 513 -78.22 -89.83 53.59
CA ARG A 513 -77.28 -89.94 52.45
C ARG A 513 -77.69 -89.13 51.20
N ALA A 514 -78.65 -88.28 51.25
CA ALA A 514 -79.06 -87.46 50.12
C ALA A 514 -78.22 -86.24 49.96
N SER A 515 -78.03 -85.81 48.70
CA SER A 515 -77.33 -84.57 48.41
C SER A 515 -78.18 -83.38 48.94
N THR A 516 -77.51 -82.33 49.46
CA THR A 516 -78.16 -81.07 49.87
C THR A 516 -78.71 -80.35 48.65
N LYS A 517 -79.77 -79.60 48.82
CA LYS A 517 -80.24 -78.70 47.76
C LYS A 517 -79.19 -77.59 47.49
N THR A 518 -79.32 -76.96 46.37
CA THR A 518 -78.51 -75.81 46.04
C THR A 518 -78.47 -74.82 47.20
N PRO A 519 -77.33 -74.14 47.42
CA PRO A 519 -77.20 -73.13 48.46
C PRO A 519 -78.27 -72.01 48.32
N VAL A 520 -78.73 -71.43 49.44
CA VAL A 520 -79.70 -70.33 49.43
C VAL A 520 -79.14 -69.11 48.62
N GLN A 521 -77.82 -68.94 48.66
CA GLN A 521 -77.09 -67.93 47.96
C GLN A 521 -76.67 -68.34 46.53
N ALA A 522 -77.22 -69.36 45.92
CA ALA A 522 -76.86 -69.87 44.58
C ALA A 522 -76.95 -68.79 43.52
N ASN A 523 -77.96 -67.93 43.59
CA ASN A 523 -78.12 -66.83 42.61
C ASN A 523 -77.03 -65.76 42.79
N ASP A 524 -76.61 -65.43 44.02
CA ASP A 524 -75.52 -64.48 44.30
C ASP A 524 -74.20 -65.06 43.78
N ILE A 525 -73.87 -66.32 44.07
CA ILE A 525 -72.67 -67.00 43.55
C ILE A 525 -72.64 -67.01 42.01
N THR A 526 -73.79 -67.34 41.41
CA THR A 526 -73.95 -67.30 39.93
C THR A 526 -73.76 -65.84 39.42
N GLY A 527 -74.33 -64.83 40.12
CA GLY A 527 -74.14 -63.42 39.77
C GLY A 527 -72.71 -63.03 39.79
N HIS A 528 -71.91 -63.42 40.84
CA HIS A 528 -70.48 -63.14 40.84
C HIS A 528 -69.72 -63.79 39.68
N GLY A 529 -70.19 -64.95 39.23
CA GLY A 529 -69.68 -65.61 38.01
C GLY A 529 -69.97 -64.76 36.74
N GLU A 530 -71.21 -64.25 36.64
CA GLU A 530 -71.66 -63.42 35.53
C GLU A 530 -70.91 -62.10 35.52
N ASP A 531 -70.66 -61.48 36.71
CA ASP A 531 -69.86 -60.29 36.84
C ASP A 531 -68.41 -60.50 36.40
N SER A 532 -67.82 -61.68 36.79
CA SER A 532 -66.46 -62.01 36.34
C SER A 532 -66.40 -62.22 34.82
N GLU A 533 -67.43 -62.89 34.21
CA GLU A 533 -67.49 -63.00 32.76
C GLU A 533 -67.69 -61.68 32.04
N THR A 534 -68.44 -60.76 32.67
CA THR A 534 -68.63 -59.42 32.20
C THR A 534 -67.29 -58.67 32.17
N LEU A 535 -66.50 -58.75 33.29
CA LEU A 535 -65.16 -58.12 33.37
C LEU A 535 -64.21 -58.73 32.32
N LYS A 536 -64.26 -60.02 32.11
CA LYS A 536 -63.51 -60.72 31.04
C LYS A 536 -63.89 -60.18 29.66
N GLY A 537 -65.17 -60.00 29.35
CA GLY A 537 -65.67 -59.49 28.09
C GLY A 537 -65.21 -58.01 27.85
N ARG A 538 -65.01 -57.25 28.93
CA ARG A 538 -64.44 -55.90 28.84
C ARG A 538 -62.92 -55.92 28.66
N LEU A 539 -62.22 -56.93 29.17
CA LEU A 539 -60.76 -57.05 29.07
C LEU A 539 -60.30 -57.58 27.70
N GLU A 540 -60.98 -58.57 27.15
CA GLU A 540 -60.64 -59.27 25.90
C GLU A 540 -60.39 -58.33 24.73
N PRO A 541 -61.24 -57.28 24.43
CA PRO A 541 -61.06 -56.39 23.32
C PRO A 541 -59.80 -55.49 23.40
N ILE A 542 -59.25 -55.31 24.63
CA ILE A 542 -58.05 -54.45 24.89
C ILE A 542 -56.82 -55.34 25.16
N THR A 543 -56.90 -56.60 25.08
CA THR A 543 -55.84 -57.59 25.25
C THR A 543 -55.45 -58.17 23.89
N GLN A 544 -54.21 -57.95 23.46
CA GLN A 544 -53.69 -58.55 22.24
C GLN A 544 -53.31 -60.02 22.56
N THR A 545 -53.94 -60.97 21.87
CA THR A 545 -53.51 -62.35 21.82
C THR A 545 -52.42 -62.41 20.75
N SER A 546 -51.25 -62.95 21.10
CA SER A 546 -49.99 -63.03 20.28
C SER A 546 -50.19 -63.50 18.87
#